data_6fa5d685a2c9ac9093cf394fa29f83cd
#
_entry.id   6fa5d685a2c9ac9093cf394fa29f83cd
#
_cell.length_a   1.000
_cell.length_b   1.000
_cell.length_c   1.000
_cell.angle_alpha   90.00
_cell.angle_beta   90.00
_cell.angle_gamma   90.00
#
_symmetry.space_group_name_H-M   'P 1'
#
loop_
_entity.id
_entity.type
_entity.pdbx_description
1 polymer ?
#
loop_
_entity_poly.entity_id
_entity_poly.type
_entity_poly.pdbx_seq_one_letter_code
_entity_poly.pdbx_strand_id
1 'polypeptide(L)'
;GLLHDMGRFEQLRRWDTFKDAESMSHAALGIEVLFGENPADAPATTNIRDFIETGAHDELIRASIAYHSDFRLPAQLDERTRCFCDIVRDGDKIDIMRTIADSTVDTILKVDEDAFLASRFSVPTLAAFDEHRCVARDERNEPADYLVGLICFMFELVYPASRALAREQGDIHRLLD
;
A
#
# COMPACT_ATOMS: atom_id res chain seq x y z
N GLY A 1 5.40 7.86 6.87
CA GLY A 1 4.36 6.93 7.21
C GLY A 1 3.01 7.60 7.45
N LEU A 2 2.87 8.50 8.45
CA LEU A 2 1.57 9.06 8.89
C LEU A 2 0.70 9.63 7.75
N LEU A 3 1.29 10.28 6.78
CA LEU A 3 0.55 11.02 5.73
C LEU A 3 0.48 10.31 4.39
N HIS A 4 1.01 9.08 4.25
CA HIS A 4 1.12 8.43 2.93
C HIS A 4 -0.24 8.15 2.29
N ASP A 5 -1.25 7.87 3.08
CA ASP A 5 -2.61 7.53 2.65
C ASP A 5 -3.63 8.68 2.76
N MET A 6 -3.16 9.93 2.93
CA MET A 6 -4.07 11.09 2.99
C MET A 6 -4.97 11.20 1.76
N GLY A 7 -4.50 10.76 0.60
CA GLY A 7 -5.29 10.73 -0.62
C GLY A 7 -6.50 9.81 -0.59
N ARG A 8 -6.53 8.80 0.29
CA ARG A 8 -7.68 7.88 0.47
C ARG A 8 -8.94 8.62 0.90
N PHE A 9 -8.81 9.62 1.78
CA PHE A 9 -9.96 10.44 2.21
C PHE A 9 -10.56 11.22 1.04
N GLU A 10 -9.70 11.80 0.20
CA GLU A 10 -10.14 12.53 -0.98
C GLU A 10 -10.68 11.60 -2.06
N GLN A 11 -10.12 10.41 -2.22
CA GLN A 11 -10.60 9.37 -3.12
C GLN A 11 -12.03 8.95 -2.76
N LEU A 12 -12.28 8.66 -1.47
CA LEU A 12 -13.61 8.33 -0.98
C LEU A 12 -14.59 9.50 -1.19
N ARG A 13 -14.16 10.72 -0.88
CA ARG A 13 -15.01 11.92 -1.05
C ARG A 13 -15.44 12.16 -2.49
N ARG A 14 -14.53 11.95 -3.47
CA ARG A 14 -14.82 12.23 -4.90
C ARG A 14 -15.55 11.08 -5.59
N TRP A 15 -15.21 9.83 -5.27
CA TRP A 15 -15.65 8.66 -6.04
C TRP A 15 -16.33 7.55 -5.21
N ASP A 16 -16.48 7.73 -3.91
CA ASP A 16 -17.07 6.74 -3.00
C ASP A 16 -16.43 5.34 -3.13
N THR A 17 -15.11 5.30 -3.37
CA THR A 17 -14.34 4.05 -3.50
C THR A 17 -12.91 4.25 -3.02
N PHE A 18 -12.25 3.16 -2.59
CA PHE A 18 -10.82 3.10 -2.30
C PHE A 18 -10.00 2.41 -3.41
N LYS A 19 -10.64 2.08 -4.55
CA LYS A 19 -9.98 1.38 -5.64
C LYS A 19 -9.39 2.37 -6.64
N ASP A 20 -8.07 2.40 -6.76
CA ASP A 20 -7.35 3.24 -7.71
C ASP A 20 -7.80 3.00 -9.16
N ALA A 21 -8.12 1.74 -9.50
CA ALA A 21 -8.59 1.37 -10.83
C ALA A 21 -9.97 1.94 -11.20
N GLU A 22 -10.80 2.27 -10.20
CA GLU A 22 -12.15 2.83 -10.37
C GLU A 22 -12.17 4.35 -10.21
N SER A 23 -11.02 4.97 -9.91
CA SER A 23 -10.92 6.38 -9.60
C SER A 23 -9.60 6.98 -10.07
N MET A 24 -8.68 7.24 -9.16
CA MET A 24 -7.36 7.81 -9.38
C MET A 24 -6.39 7.26 -8.32
N SER A 25 -5.09 7.23 -8.62
CA SER A 25 -4.06 6.85 -7.65
C SER A 25 -4.20 7.64 -6.34
N HIS A 26 -4.40 6.95 -5.22
CA HIS A 26 -4.47 7.58 -3.91
C HIS A 26 -3.15 8.27 -3.52
N ALA A 27 -2.01 7.76 -3.98
CA ALA A 27 -0.71 8.40 -3.78
C ALA A 27 -0.63 9.76 -4.50
N ALA A 28 -1.11 9.83 -5.75
CA ALA A 28 -1.19 11.08 -6.51
C ALA A 28 -2.15 12.07 -5.85
N LEU A 29 -3.32 11.59 -5.38
CA LEU A 29 -4.27 12.41 -4.62
C LEU A 29 -3.67 12.91 -3.31
N GLY A 30 -2.87 12.10 -2.62
CA GLY A 30 -2.16 12.51 -1.42
C GLY A 30 -1.21 13.69 -1.68
N ILE A 31 -0.51 13.67 -2.81
CA ILE A 31 0.32 14.79 -3.25
C ILE A 31 -0.53 16.03 -3.57
N GLU A 32 -1.64 15.85 -4.29
CA GLU A 32 -2.57 16.95 -4.60
C GLU A 32 -3.11 17.61 -3.31
N VAL A 33 -3.56 16.81 -2.35
CA VAL A 33 -4.10 17.28 -1.07
C VAL A 33 -3.05 18.02 -0.23
N LEU A 34 -1.86 17.43 -0.08
CA LEU A 34 -0.85 17.95 0.84
C LEU A 34 -0.01 19.09 0.25
N PHE A 35 0.17 19.12 -1.05
CA PHE A 35 1.09 20.04 -1.71
C PHE A 35 0.46 20.83 -2.87
N GLY A 36 -0.78 20.50 -3.24
CA GLY A 36 -1.50 21.22 -4.29
C GLY A 36 -1.90 22.64 -3.86
N GLU A 37 -2.15 23.48 -4.84
CA GLU A 37 -2.87 24.72 -4.63
C GLU A 37 -4.34 24.37 -4.45
N ASN A 38 -4.93 24.75 -3.32
CA ASN A 38 -6.35 24.53 -3.10
C ASN A 38 -7.15 25.36 -4.10
N PRO A 39 -8.06 24.75 -4.89
CA PRO A 39 -9.03 25.52 -5.65
C PRO A 39 -9.79 26.45 -4.70
N ALA A 40 -10.06 27.68 -5.13
CA ALA A 40 -10.73 28.69 -4.31
C ALA A 40 -12.09 28.24 -3.72
N ASP A 41 -12.71 27.21 -4.32
CA ASP A 41 -14.01 26.65 -3.94
C ASP A 41 -13.90 25.31 -3.19
N ALA A 42 -12.70 24.83 -2.88
CA ALA A 42 -12.54 23.60 -2.08
C ALA A 42 -12.78 23.90 -0.59
N PRO A 43 -13.46 23.00 0.15
CA PRO A 43 -13.50 23.11 1.60
C PRO A 43 -12.05 23.11 2.12
N ALA A 44 -11.81 23.78 3.25
CA ALA A 44 -10.49 23.91 3.87
C ALA A 44 -9.77 22.55 3.83
N THR A 45 -8.82 22.44 2.93
CA THR A 45 -8.10 21.19 2.68
C THR A 45 -6.83 21.19 3.51
N THR A 46 -6.53 20.05 4.08
CA THR A 46 -5.31 19.78 4.78
C THR A 46 -4.11 20.09 3.88
N ASN A 47 -3.14 20.81 4.41
CA ASN A 47 -1.89 21.13 3.71
C ASN A 47 -0.70 20.58 4.50
N ILE A 48 0.40 20.29 3.82
CA ILE A 48 1.60 19.79 4.48
C ILE A 48 2.11 20.75 5.57
N ARG A 49 1.85 22.05 5.43
CA ARG A 49 2.22 23.07 6.44
C ARG A 49 1.42 22.96 7.74
N ASP A 50 0.31 22.23 7.76
CA ASP A 50 -0.42 21.91 8.99
C ASP A 50 0.36 20.90 9.86
N PHE A 51 1.32 20.18 9.28
CA PHE A 51 2.12 19.15 9.94
C PHE A 51 3.60 19.52 10.09
N ILE A 52 4.14 20.28 9.14
CA ILE A 52 5.57 20.59 9.05
C ILE A 52 5.75 22.06 8.71
N GLU A 53 6.42 22.81 9.59
CA GLU A 53 6.55 24.26 9.47
C GLU A 53 7.36 24.70 8.26
N THR A 54 8.38 23.93 7.85
CA THR A 54 9.32 24.34 6.79
C THR A 54 9.31 23.39 5.61
N GLY A 55 9.64 23.89 4.41
CA GLY A 55 9.75 23.11 3.17
C GLY A 55 11.03 22.32 3.01
N ALA A 56 11.93 22.29 4.02
CA ALA A 56 13.25 21.68 3.90
C ALA A 56 13.26 20.20 3.47
N HIS A 57 12.16 19.49 3.67
CA HIS A 57 12.02 18.06 3.35
C HIS A 57 10.85 17.75 2.40
N ASP A 58 10.28 18.75 1.77
CA ASP A 58 9.10 18.59 0.93
C ASP A 58 9.31 17.57 -0.20
N GLU A 59 10.42 17.65 -0.93
CA GLU A 59 10.72 16.72 -2.01
C GLU A 59 10.88 15.28 -1.52
N LEU A 60 11.48 15.10 -0.36
CA LEU A 60 11.62 13.80 0.26
C LEU A 60 10.26 13.20 0.66
N ILE A 61 9.41 14.02 1.25
CA ILE A 61 8.06 13.63 1.66
C ILE A 61 7.19 13.34 0.43
N ARG A 62 7.25 14.20 -0.60
CA ARG A 62 6.57 13.97 -1.88
C ARG A 62 6.94 12.62 -2.49
N ALA A 63 8.24 12.35 -2.62
CA ALA A 63 8.73 11.08 -3.18
C ALA A 63 8.23 9.88 -2.35
N SER A 64 8.32 9.96 -1.02
CA SER A 64 7.89 8.89 -0.12
C SER A 64 6.38 8.62 -0.23
N ILE A 65 5.56 9.65 -0.42
CA ILE A 65 4.12 9.50 -0.65
C ILE A 65 3.85 9.01 -2.09
N ALA A 66 4.48 9.61 -3.09
CA ALA A 66 4.24 9.28 -4.49
C ALA A 66 4.53 7.80 -4.81
N TYR A 67 5.59 7.24 -4.23
CA TYR A 67 6.09 5.91 -4.59
C TYR A 67 5.77 4.80 -3.58
N HIS A 68 5.00 5.09 -2.50
CA HIS A 68 4.75 4.07 -1.48
C HIS A 68 3.99 2.85 -2.03
N SER A 69 3.04 3.06 -2.94
CA SER A 69 2.21 2.02 -3.54
C SER A 69 2.71 1.49 -4.90
N ASP A 70 3.83 2.02 -5.40
CA ASP A 70 4.40 1.55 -6.66
C ASP A 70 4.95 0.14 -6.54
N PHE A 71 4.77 -0.68 -7.58
CA PHE A 71 5.30 -2.06 -7.59
C PHE A 71 6.82 -2.07 -7.46
N ARG A 72 7.52 -1.10 -8.07
CA ARG A 72 8.97 -0.92 -7.95
C ARG A 72 9.33 0.54 -7.83
N LEU A 73 10.30 0.85 -6.98
CA LEU A 73 10.86 2.21 -6.89
C LEU A 73 11.64 2.57 -8.16
N PRO A 74 11.58 3.84 -8.60
CA PRO A 74 12.42 4.32 -9.69
C PRO A 74 13.92 4.07 -9.43
N ALA A 75 14.63 3.61 -10.47
CA ALA A 75 16.06 3.26 -10.34
C ALA A 75 16.94 4.46 -10.05
N GLN A 76 16.54 5.65 -10.49
CA GLN A 76 17.31 6.90 -10.42
C GLN A 76 17.19 7.66 -9.08
N LEU A 77 16.45 7.14 -8.10
CA LEU A 77 16.36 7.79 -6.79
C LEU A 77 17.71 7.82 -6.11
N ASP A 78 18.05 8.97 -5.51
CA ASP A 78 19.21 9.07 -4.64
C ASP A 78 19.03 8.17 -3.39
N GLU A 79 20.15 7.83 -2.75
CA GLU A 79 20.19 6.89 -1.63
C GLU A 79 19.29 7.32 -0.46
N ARG A 80 19.28 8.62 -0.13
CA ARG A 80 18.48 9.15 0.97
C ARG A 80 16.99 9.04 0.67
N THR A 81 16.57 9.48 -0.51
CA THR A 81 15.18 9.41 -0.93
C THR A 81 14.69 7.96 -1.01
N ARG A 82 15.52 7.06 -1.56
CA ARG A 82 15.24 5.62 -1.58
C ARG A 82 15.04 5.07 -0.17
N CYS A 83 15.93 5.39 0.75
CA CYS A 83 15.83 4.94 2.15
C CYS A 83 14.47 5.33 2.77
N PHE A 84 14.01 6.57 2.60
CA PHE A 84 12.73 7.01 3.14
C PHE A 84 11.54 6.37 2.43
N CYS A 85 11.60 6.17 1.12
CA CYS A 85 10.58 5.41 0.39
C CYS A 85 10.50 3.97 0.90
N ASP A 86 11.62 3.30 1.08
CA ASP A 86 11.68 1.93 1.59
C ASP A 86 11.10 1.81 3.01
N ILE A 87 11.41 2.77 3.91
CA ILE A 87 10.82 2.82 5.26
C ILE A 87 9.29 2.94 5.21
N VAL A 88 8.77 3.82 4.35
CA VAL A 88 7.31 4.01 4.23
C VAL A 88 6.67 2.75 3.64
N ARG A 89 7.25 2.16 2.61
CA ARG A 89 6.77 0.94 1.96
C ARG A 89 6.78 -0.28 2.89
N ASP A 90 7.84 -0.44 3.67
CA ASP A 90 7.92 -1.51 4.67
C ASP A 90 6.80 -1.35 5.71
N GLY A 91 6.64 -0.13 6.25
CA GLY A 91 5.60 0.17 7.23
C GLY A 91 4.19 -0.05 6.69
N ASP A 92 3.92 0.39 5.46
CA ASP A 92 2.64 0.20 4.78
C ASP A 92 2.31 -1.30 4.59
N LYS A 93 3.26 -2.09 4.07
CA LYS A 93 3.06 -3.55 3.90
C LYS A 93 2.77 -4.27 5.22
N ILE A 94 3.45 -3.89 6.30
CA ILE A 94 3.22 -4.46 7.63
C ILE A 94 1.82 -4.10 8.12
N ASP A 95 1.39 -2.85 7.95
CA ASP A 95 0.06 -2.42 8.36
C ASP A 95 -1.06 -3.03 7.49
N ILE A 96 -0.82 -3.23 6.20
CA ILE A 96 -1.75 -3.96 5.31
C ILE A 96 -1.93 -5.39 5.82
N MET A 97 -0.87 -6.13 6.15
CA MET A 97 -0.97 -7.49 6.68
C MET A 97 -1.82 -7.53 7.95
N ARG A 98 -1.59 -6.60 8.89
CA ARG A 98 -2.39 -6.47 10.12
C ARG A 98 -3.85 -6.17 9.81
N THR A 99 -4.11 -5.16 8.99
CA THR A 99 -5.47 -4.72 8.66
C THR A 99 -6.28 -5.84 8.01
N ILE A 100 -5.65 -6.63 7.15
CA ILE A 100 -6.31 -7.74 6.46
C ILE A 100 -6.54 -8.91 7.41
N ALA A 101 -5.58 -9.23 8.27
CA ALA A 101 -5.76 -10.27 9.30
C ALA A 101 -6.88 -9.95 10.29
N ASP A 102 -7.24 -8.67 10.46
CA ASP A 102 -8.34 -8.21 11.31
C ASP A 102 -9.68 -8.10 10.54
N SER A 103 -9.72 -8.40 9.25
CA SER A 103 -10.87 -8.19 8.36
C SER A 103 -11.44 -9.52 7.87
N THR A 104 -12.66 -9.48 7.29
CA THR A 104 -13.28 -10.65 6.67
C THR A 104 -12.98 -10.72 5.17
N VAL A 105 -13.04 -11.92 4.59
CA VAL A 105 -12.77 -12.19 3.17
C VAL A 105 -13.67 -11.35 2.26
N ASP A 106 -14.96 -11.29 2.55
CA ASP A 106 -15.92 -10.52 1.76
C ASP A 106 -15.66 -9.00 1.80
N THR A 107 -15.18 -8.49 2.95
CA THR A 107 -14.80 -7.09 3.09
C THR A 107 -13.59 -6.73 2.22
N ILE A 108 -12.59 -7.61 2.17
CA ILE A 108 -11.32 -7.35 1.47
C ILE A 108 -11.43 -7.66 -0.01
N LEU A 109 -11.90 -8.86 -0.34
CA LEU A 109 -11.89 -9.39 -1.71
C LEU A 109 -13.19 -9.12 -2.44
N LYS A 110 -14.27 -8.78 -1.71
CA LYS A 110 -15.63 -8.63 -2.23
C LYS A 110 -16.13 -9.90 -2.97
N VAL A 111 -15.68 -11.03 -2.49
CA VAL A 111 -16.18 -12.37 -2.85
C VAL A 111 -16.67 -13.05 -1.59
N ASP A 112 -17.69 -13.89 -1.72
CA ASP A 112 -18.16 -14.67 -0.57
C ASP A 112 -17.14 -15.73 -0.15
N GLU A 113 -17.23 -16.16 1.08
CA GLU A 113 -16.27 -17.11 1.68
C GLU A 113 -16.27 -18.45 0.94
N ASP A 114 -17.43 -18.94 0.47
CA ASP A 114 -17.53 -20.18 -0.27
C ASP A 114 -16.80 -20.09 -1.61
N ALA A 115 -16.94 -18.97 -2.32
CA ALA A 115 -16.20 -18.72 -3.57
C ALA A 115 -14.69 -18.65 -3.34
N PHE A 116 -14.26 -18.02 -2.23
CA PHE A 116 -12.87 -17.97 -1.85
C PHE A 116 -12.32 -19.37 -1.55
N LEU A 117 -13.01 -20.15 -0.73
CA LEU A 117 -12.59 -21.50 -0.36
C LEU A 117 -12.61 -22.49 -1.54
N ALA A 118 -13.49 -22.28 -2.52
CA ALA A 118 -13.53 -23.06 -3.75
C ALA A 118 -12.43 -22.64 -4.76
N SER A 119 -11.82 -21.48 -4.57
CA SER A 119 -10.78 -20.93 -5.44
C SER A 119 -9.50 -21.76 -5.37
N ARG A 120 -8.68 -21.66 -6.44
CA ARG A 120 -7.36 -22.30 -6.50
C ARG A 120 -6.29 -21.23 -6.65
N PHE A 121 -5.09 -21.56 -6.24
CA PHE A 121 -3.93 -20.71 -6.54
C PHE A 121 -3.56 -20.86 -8.02
N SER A 122 -3.40 -19.73 -8.70
CA SER A 122 -2.96 -19.72 -10.09
C SER A 122 -1.46 -20.03 -10.23
N VAL A 123 -1.08 -20.57 -11.38
CA VAL A 123 0.32 -20.92 -11.66
C VAL A 123 1.26 -19.70 -11.57
N PRO A 124 0.91 -18.51 -12.15
CA PRO A 124 1.76 -17.33 -12.01
C PRO A 124 1.97 -16.89 -10.56
N THR A 125 0.94 -16.95 -9.73
CA THR A 125 1.00 -16.59 -8.32
C THR A 125 1.91 -17.53 -7.52
N LEU A 126 1.80 -18.86 -7.75
CA LEU A 126 2.69 -19.82 -7.11
C LEU A 126 4.14 -19.66 -7.58
N ALA A 127 4.35 -19.37 -8.87
CA ALA A 127 5.69 -19.09 -9.38
C ALA A 127 6.32 -17.87 -8.71
N ALA A 128 5.55 -16.77 -8.51
CA ALA A 128 6.03 -15.59 -7.79
C ALA A 128 6.44 -15.92 -6.34
N PHE A 129 5.67 -16.77 -5.65
CA PHE A 129 6.00 -17.23 -4.31
C PHE A 129 7.31 -18.03 -4.29
N ASP A 130 7.47 -19.01 -5.20
CA ASP A 130 8.68 -19.84 -5.31
C ASP A 130 9.92 -19.01 -5.67
N GLU A 131 9.75 -17.96 -6.47
CA GLU A 131 10.79 -16.99 -6.84
C GLU A 131 11.09 -15.96 -5.73
N HIS A 132 10.41 -16.02 -4.59
CA HIS A 132 10.53 -15.06 -3.48
C HIS A 132 10.35 -13.59 -3.91
N ARG A 133 9.35 -13.32 -4.71
CA ARG A 133 8.97 -11.95 -5.15
C ARG A 133 7.50 -11.65 -4.91
N CYS A 134 7.14 -10.39 -4.91
CA CYS A 134 5.74 -10.00 -4.90
C CYS A 134 5.00 -10.46 -6.17
N VAL A 135 3.72 -10.78 -5.99
CA VAL A 135 2.80 -11.13 -7.07
C VAL A 135 2.33 -9.86 -7.75
N ALA A 136 2.58 -9.71 -9.04
CA ALA A 136 2.08 -8.58 -9.80
C ALA A 136 0.54 -8.62 -9.94
N ARG A 137 -0.07 -7.47 -10.22
CA ARG A 137 -1.54 -7.38 -10.27
C ARG A 137 -2.15 -8.27 -11.34
N ASP A 138 -1.52 -8.36 -12.49
CA ASP A 138 -1.91 -9.16 -13.65
C ASP A 138 -1.60 -10.66 -13.52
N GLU A 139 -0.85 -11.05 -12.49
CA GLU A 139 -0.60 -12.44 -12.14
C GLU A 139 -1.69 -13.02 -11.23
N ARG A 140 -2.54 -12.17 -10.63
CA ARG A 140 -3.64 -12.57 -9.72
C ARG A 140 -4.89 -12.85 -10.54
N ASN A 141 -5.17 -14.11 -10.79
CA ASN A 141 -6.28 -14.54 -11.64
C ASN A 141 -7.46 -15.10 -10.83
N GLU A 142 -7.22 -15.49 -9.58
CA GLU A 142 -8.18 -16.15 -8.71
C GLU A 142 -8.31 -15.41 -7.37
N PRO A 143 -9.45 -15.50 -6.68
CA PRO A 143 -9.60 -14.87 -5.36
C PRO A 143 -8.52 -15.26 -4.35
N ALA A 144 -8.13 -16.54 -4.28
CA ALA A 144 -7.10 -17.03 -3.36
C ALA A 144 -5.69 -16.46 -3.66
N ASP A 145 -5.43 -15.98 -4.88
CA ASP A 145 -4.15 -15.35 -5.23
C ASP A 145 -3.86 -14.08 -4.41
N TYR A 146 -4.91 -13.42 -3.92
CA TYR A 146 -4.75 -12.27 -3.01
C TYR A 146 -4.04 -12.65 -1.72
N LEU A 147 -4.39 -13.81 -1.13
CA LEU A 147 -3.74 -14.28 0.09
C LEU A 147 -2.26 -14.53 -0.12
N VAL A 148 -1.90 -15.21 -1.21
CA VAL A 148 -0.49 -15.43 -1.57
C VAL A 148 0.21 -14.11 -1.84
N GLY A 149 -0.46 -13.16 -2.52
CA GLY A 149 0.08 -11.83 -2.77
C GLY A 149 0.41 -11.06 -1.49
N LEU A 150 -0.40 -11.21 -0.42
CA LEU A 150 -0.13 -10.60 0.89
C LEU A 150 1.07 -11.26 1.58
N ILE A 151 1.13 -12.59 1.57
CA ILE A 151 2.27 -13.33 2.13
C ILE A 151 3.56 -12.91 1.41
N CYS A 152 3.53 -12.74 0.10
CA CYS A 152 4.67 -12.31 -0.71
C CYS A 152 5.20 -10.90 -0.36
N PHE A 153 4.44 -10.06 0.36
CA PHE A 153 4.95 -8.79 0.86
C PHE A 153 6.17 -8.94 1.76
N MET A 154 6.30 -10.09 2.44
CA MET A 154 7.48 -10.40 3.25
C MET A 154 8.78 -10.43 2.45
N PHE A 155 8.73 -10.79 1.18
CA PHE A 155 9.90 -10.85 0.32
C PHE A 155 10.43 -9.47 -0.07
N GLU A 156 9.59 -8.44 0.01
CA GLU A 156 9.96 -7.05 -0.32
C GLU A 156 10.32 -6.19 0.90
N LEU A 157 10.19 -6.71 2.12
CA LEU A 157 10.61 -5.96 3.30
C LEU A 157 12.14 -5.78 3.28
N VAL A 158 12.56 -4.52 3.16
CA VAL A 158 13.96 -4.15 2.95
C VAL A 158 14.77 -4.28 4.24
N TYR A 159 14.20 -3.78 5.35
CA TYR A 159 14.95 -3.67 6.61
C TYR A 159 14.79 -4.90 7.51
N PRO A 160 15.89 -5.36 8.15
CA PRO A 160 15.81 -6.43 9.15
C PRO A 160 14.83 -6.13 10.29
N ALA A 161 14.75 -4.87 10.70
CA ALA A 161 13.80 -4.42 11.72
C ALA A 161 12.33 -4.61 11.28
N SER A 162 12.01 -4.31 10.03
CA SER A 162 10.68 -4.51 9.46
C SER A 162 10.30 -5.99 9.45
N ARG A 163 11.22 -6.85 9.03
CA ARG A 163 11.02 -8.32 9.06
C ARG A 163 10.85 -8.86 10.48
N ALA A 164 11.61 -8.32 11.45
CA ALA A 164 11.48 -8.71 12.85
C ALA A 164 10.10 -8.28 13.40
N LEU A 165 9.66 -7.05 13.12
CA LEU A 165 8.35 -6.53 13.53
C LEU A 165 7.21 -7.35 12.94
N ALA A 166 7.21 -7.64 11.64
CA ALA A 166 6.18 -8.44 10.98
C ALA A 166 6.10 -9.86 11.59
N ARG A 167 7.25 -10.45 11.96
CA ARG A 167 7.29 -11.74 12.65
C ARG A 167 6.72 -11.64 14.08
N GLU A 168 7.04 -10.58 14.82
CA GLU A 168 6.57 -10.37 16.19
C GLU A 168 5.06 -10.16 16.22
N GLN A 169 4.50 -9.42 15.27
CA GLN A 169 3.05 -9.20 15.16
C GLN A 169 2.30 -10.50 14.85
N GLY A 170 2.89 -11.40 14.06
CA GLY A 170 2.31 -12.71 13.77
C GLY A 170 1.13 -12.71 12.79
N ASP A 171 0.83 -11.57 12.15
CA ASP A 171 -0.35 -11.41 11.29
C ASP A 171 -0.33 -12.36 10.08
N ILE A 172 0.85 -12.72 9.56
CA ILE A 172 0.95 -13.72 8.49
C ILE A 172 0.44 -15.08 8.94
N HIS A 173 0.71 -15.49 10.17
CA HIS A 173 0.17 -16.75 10.70
C HIS A 173 -1.35 -16.69 10.83
N ARG A 174 -1.89 -15.55 11.26
CA ARG A 174 -3.35 -15.31 11.34
C ARG A 174 -4.03 -15.33 9.98
N LEU A 175 -3.31 -14.98 8.91
CA LEU A 175 -3.83 -15.05 7.53
C LEU A 175 -3.89 -16.50 7.00
N LEU A 176 -3.20 -17.44 7.66
CA LEU A 176 -3.15 -18.86 7.27
C LEU A 176 -4.12 -19.72 8.08
N ASP A 177 -4.64 -19.22 9.20
CA ASP A 177 -5.60 -19.88 10.08
C ASP A 177 -7.05 -19.63 9.62
#